data_33e69294f0ec7b5d7a532e49a12a7c7b
#
_entry.id   33e69294f0ec7b5d7a532e49a12a7c7b
#
_cell.length_a   1.000
_cell.length_b   1.000
_cell.length_c   1.000
_cell.angle_alpha   90.00
_cell.angle_beta   90.00
_cell.angle_gamma   90.00
#
_symmetry.space_group_name_H-M   'P 1'
#
loop_
_entity.id
_entity.type
_entity.pdbx_description
1 polymer ?
#
loop_
_entity_poly.entity_id
_entity_poly.type
_entity_poly.pdbx_seq_one_letter_code
_entity_poly.pdbx_strand_id
1 'polypeptide(L)'
;DKESAFAKLKEDARIAAIQSAQDELNDLSVSASIERGALEETRAELQAVSKELVETRDEVMLQSFGLYEPRYSFKNSDEYKSRLLKIRAEQKDMIKAKTAVSGATEWSVNGSAAQGKKMVSDTQKLLLRAFNAECDDVIEHVKYSNIEPSEKRITSSRDAISKLGNIMSISITPAYYKSKIDELYLAFEYQQKKQQEKEDQKEARERMREEAKLAKEIETQRLKLEKEQTHYQNALKKITVQLESASEEERAAIEEKKKQIEEQLSSIDQAFKDVDYRAANQKAGYVYIISNIGAFGENVFKIGMTRRLDPVSYTHLTLPTT
;
A
#
# COMPACT_ATOMS: atom_id res chain seq x y z
N ASP A 1 -43.73 -51.20 34.22
CA ASP A 1 -43.38 -51.50 32.83
C ASP A 1 -43.71 -50.41 31.78
N LYS A 2 -44.87 -49.76 31.84
CA LYS A 2 -45.27 -48.73 30.89
C LYS A 2 -44.57 -47.41 31.10
N GLU A 3 -44.27 -47.01 32.35
CA GLU A 3 -43.53 -45.77 32.66
C GLU A 3 -42.04 -45.83 32.22
N SER A 4 -41.41 -47.00 32.36
CA SER A 4 -40.03 -47.21 31.92
C SER A 4 -39.88 -47.18 30.40
N ALA A 5 -40.86 -47.72 29.66
CA ALA A 5 -40.90 -47.67 28.18
C ALA A 5 -41.14 -46.24 27.68
N PHE A 6 -41.97 -45.46 28.33
CA PHE A 6 -42.23 -44.05 27.98
C PHE A 6 -41.03 -43.12 28.27
N ALA A 7 -40.33 -43.39 29.39
CA ALA A 7 -39.10 -42.66 29.71
C ALA A 7 -37.98 -42.93 28.66
N LYS A 8 -37.85 -44.17 28.21
CA LYS A 8 -36.90 -44.56 27.15
C LYS A 8 -37.22 -43.92 25.81
N LEU A 9 -38.50 -43.90 25.41
CA LEU A 9 -38.95 -43.26 24.18
C LEU A 9 -38.71 -41.75 24.18
N LYS A 10 -38.83 -41.10 25.32
CA LYS A 10 -38.56 -39.67 25.51
C LYS A 10 -37.06 -39.36 25.40
N GLU A 11 -36.21 -40.22 25.91
CA GLU A 11 -34.76 -40.07 25.87
C GLU A 11 -34.24 -40.31 24.44
N ASP A 12 -34.75 -41.33 23.73
CA ASP A 12 -34.41 -41.61 22.35
C ASP A 12 -34.84 -40.47 21.41
N ALA A 13 -36.01 -39.88 21.62
CA ALA A 13 -36.49 -38.71 20.89
C ALA A 13 -35.61 -37.47 21.15
N ARG A 14 -35.11 -37.29 22.39
CA ARG A 14 -34.22 -36.21 22.77
C ARG A 14 -32.85 -36.35 22.13
N ILE A 15 -32.32 -37.57 22.11
CA ILE A 15 -31.02 -37.87 21.45
C ILE A 15 -31.13 -37.64 19.95
N ALA A 16 -32.22 -38.07 19.29
CA ALA A 16 -32.46 -37.86 17.88
C ALA A 16 -32.57 -36.35 17.54
N ALA A 17 -33.23 -35.54 18.37
CA ALA A 17 -33.33 -34.11 18.19
C ALA A 17 -31.98 -33.39 18.36
N ILE A 18 -31.16 -33.84 19.31
CA ILE A 18 -29.80 -33.29 19.51
C ILE A 18 -28.91 -33.63 18.32
N GLN A 19 -28.97 -34.84 17.78
CA GLN A 19 -28.23 -35.26 16.60
C GLN A 19 -28.66 -34.46 15.37
N SER A 20 -29.95 -34.29 15.12
CA SER A 20 -30.45 -33.47 14.01
C SER A 20 -29.98 -32.00 14.11
N ALA A 21 -29.99 -31.40 15.31
CA ALA A 21 -29.50 -30.04 15.52
C ALA A 21 -27.97 -29.92 15.35
N GLN A 22 -27.21 -30.95 15.68
CA GLN A 22 -25.76 -31.01 15.45
C GLN A 22 -25.43 -31.15 13.97
N ASP A 23 -26.18 -31.93 13.21
CA ASP A 23 -26.02 -32.06 11.77
C ASP A 23 -26.32 -30.73 11.05
N GLU A 24 -27.42 -30.04 11.42
CA GLU A 24 -27.75 -28.71 10.92
C GLU A 24 -26.67 -27.67 11.25
N LEU A 25 -26.09 -27.71 12.43
CA LEU A 25 -24.96 -26.83 12.82
C LEU A 25 -23.71 -27.11 11.99
N ASN A 26 -23.42 -28.36 11.70
CA ASN A 26 -22.30 -28.74 10.86
C ASN A 26 -22.50 -28.26 9.42
N ASP A 27 -23.68 -28.45 8.84
CA ASP A 27 -24.00 -27.98 7.49
C ASP A 27 -23.93 -26.45 7.36
N LEU A 28 -24.45 -25.75 8.37
CA LEU A 28 -24.34 -24.28 8.46
C LEU A 28 -22.86 -23.81 8.57
N SER A 29 -22.04 -24.54 9.34
CA SER A 29 -20.63 -24.21 9.50
C SER A 29 -19.84 -24.41 8.21
N VAL A 30 -20.14 -25.45 7.47
CA VAL A 30 -19.54 -25.73 6.12
C VAL A 30 -19.98 -24.68 5.12
N SER A 31 -21.26 -24.34 5.07
CA SER A 31 -21.80 -23.29 4.20
C SER A 31 -21.16 -21.93 4.51
N ALA A 32 -21.06 -21.56 5.77
CA ALA A 32 -20.39 -20.32 6.18
C ALA A 32 -18.90 -20.28 5.85
N SER A 33 -18.21 -21.43 5.85
CA SER A 33 -16.80 -21.50 5.45
C SER A 33 -16.61 -21.30 3.94
N ILE A 34 -17.52 -21.87 3.12
CA ILE A 34 -17.53 -21.71 1.66
C ILE A 34 -17.81 -20.23 1.29
N GLU A 35 -18.82 -19.64 1.92
CA GLU A 35 -19.14 -18.22 1.68
C GLU A 35 -18.01 -17.28 2.09
N ARG A 36 -17.31 -17.56 3.19
CA ARG A 36 -16.12 -16.79 3.59
C ARG A 36 -15.01 -16.90 2.58
N GLY A 37 -14.75 -18.10 2.04
CA GLY A 37 -13.75 -18.31 0.99
C GLY A 37 -14.07 -17.52 -0.27
N ALA A 38 -15.32 -17.58 -0.77
CA ALA A 38 -15.77 -16.82 -1.93
C ALA A 38 -15.70 -15.29 -1.70
N LEU A 39 -15.94 -14.83 -0.48
CA LEU A 39 -15.88 -13.42 -0.12
C LEU A 39 -14.44 -12.91 -0.04
N GLU A 40 -13.48 -13.74 0.39
CA GLU A 40 -12.06 -13.41 0.36
C GLU A 40 -11.51 -13.34 -1.06
N GLU A 41 -11.92 -14.28 -1.93
CA GLU A 41 -11.54 -14.30 -3.34
C GLU A 41 -12.06 -13.05 -4.08
N THR A 42 -13.35 -12.71 -3.91
CA THR A 42 -13.94 -11.50 -4.49
C THR A 42 -13.29 -10.21 -3.96
N ARG A 43 -12.89 -10.18 -2.69
CA ARG A 43 -12.14 -9.05 -2.12
C ARG A 43 -10.74 -8.92 -2.72
N ALA A 44 -10.05 -10.01 -2.95
CA ALA A 44 -8.73 -10.01 -3.58
C ALA A 44 -8.80 -9.52 -5.03
N GLU A 45 -9.80 -9.99 -5.81
CA GLU A 45 -10.07 -9.51 -7.16
C GLU A 45 -10.41 -8.01 -7.19
N LEU A 46 -11.26 -7.55 -6.29
CA LEU A 46 -11.65 -6.15 -6.19
C LEU A 46 -10.46 -5.24 -5.81
N GLN A 47 -9.55 -5.73 -4.98
CA GLN A 47 -8.31 -5.03 -4.66
C GLN A 47 -7.36 -4.96 -5.86
N ALA A 48 -7.23 -6.04 -6.63
CA ALA A 48 -6.41 -6.08 -7.82
C ALA A 48 -6.93 -5.10 -8.90
N VAL A 49 -8.24 -5.15 -9.21
CA VAL A 49 -8.89 -4.25 -10.17
C VAL A 49 -8.86 -2.79 -9.71
N SER A 50 -9.07 -2.53 -8.42
CA SER A 50 -8.99 -1.17 -7.87
C SER A 50 -7.58 -0.60 -7.98
N LYS A 51 -6.55 -1.42 -7.78
CA LYS A 51 -5.15 -1.02 -7.93
C LYS A 51 -4.82 -0.69 -9.39
N GLU A 52 -5.24 -1.54 -10.33
CA GLU A 52 -5.07 -1.33 -11.76
C GLU A 52 -5.80 -0.05 -12.26
N LEU A 53 -6.99 0.22 -11.71
CA LEU A 53 -7.77 1.42 -12.05
C LEU A 53 -7.12 2.71 -11.55
N VAL A 54 -6.49 2.68 -10.36
CA VAL A 54 -5.76 3.84 -9.80
C VAL A 54 -4.51 4.11 -10.63
N GLU A 55 -3.71 3.07 -10.94
CA GLU A 55 -2.51 3.21 -11.77
C GLU A 55 -2.86 3.79 -13.15
N THR A 56 -3.92 3.30 -13.80
CA THR A 56 -4.37 3.79 -15.11
C THR A 56 -4.90 5.24 -15.05
N ARG A 57 -5.57 5.61 -13.97
CA ARG A 57 -6.07 6.99 -13.79
C ARG A 57 -4.95 8.00 -13.59
N ASP A 58 -3.94 7.63 -12.81
CA ASP A 58 -2.79 8.50 -12.55
C ASP A 58 -1.94 8.68 -13.80
N GLU A 59 -1.73 7.64 -14.61
CA GLU A 59 -1.08 7.72 -15.91
C GLU A 59 -1.85 8.62 -16.89
N VAL A 60 -3.15 8.45 -17.02
CA VAL A 60 -4.01 9.29 -17.88
C VAL A 60 -4.04 10.74 -17.40
N MET A 61 -4.05 10.97 -16.09
CA MET A 61 -3.99 12.31 -15.52
C MET A 61 -2.65 12.98 -15.79
N LEU A 62 -1.53 12.28 -15.63
CA LEU A 62 -0.20 12.78 -15.94
C LEU A 62 -0.02 13.09 -17.44
N GLN A 63 -0.55 12.24 -18.31
CA GLN A 63 -0.58 12.45 -19.76
C GLN A 63 -1.42 13.70 -20.13
N SER A 64 -2.55 13.92 -19.47
CA SER A 64 -3.43 15.07 -19.71
C SER A 64 -2.78 16.42 -19.36
N PHE A 65 -1.81 16.43 -18.45
CA PHE A 65 -1.02 17.62 -18.08
C PHE A 65 0.29 17.79 -18.90
N GLY A 66 0.51 16.98 -19.95
CA GLY A 66 1.74 17.02 -20.77
C GLY A 66 2.97 16.55 -20.01
N LEU A 67 2.80 15.80 -18.94
CA LEU A 67 3.88 15.19 -18.17
C LEU A 67 4.34 13.90 -18.85
N TYR A 68 5.57 13.49 -18.53
CA TYR A 68 6.28 12.38 -19.14
C TYR A 68 5.40 11.15 -19.44
N GLU A 69 5.44 10.68 -20.70
CA GLU A 69 4.84 9.42 -21.12
C GLU A 69 5.85 8.29 -21.01
N PRO A 70 5.60 7.24 -20.21
CA PRO A 70 6.53 6.13 -20.06
C PRO A 70 6.82 5.43 -21.40
N ARG A 71 8.10 5.23 -21.73
CA ARG A 71 8.50 4.44 -22.91
C ARG A 71 8.34 2.94 -22.70
N TYR A 72 8.32 2.51 -21.45
CA TYR A 72 8.24 1.11 -21.04
C TYR A 72 7.14 0.92 -19.99
N SER A 73 6.27 -0.09 -20.19
CA SER A 73 5.15 -0.38 -19.30
C SER A 73 5.40 -1.68 -18.53
N PHE A 74 6.45 -1.72 -17.71
CA PHE A 74 6.72 -2.89 -16.88
C PHE A 74 5.95 -2.85 -15.56
N LYS A 75 5.55 -4.03 -15.07
CA LYS A 75 4.68 -4.17 -13.89
C LYS A 75 5.37 -3.77 -12.58
N ASN A 76 6.65 -4.08 -12.44
CA ASN A 76 7.41 -3.89 -11.21
C ASN A 76 8.84 -3.42 -11.47
N SER A 77 9.50 -2.92 -10.43
CA SER A 77 10.88 -2.44 -10.50
C SER A 77 11.89 -3.52 -10.88
N ASP A 78 11.63 -4.79 -10.59
CA ASP A 78 12.54 -5.90 -10.92
C ASP A 78 12.59 -6.17 -12.43
N GLU A 79 11.49 -5.98 -13.16
CA GLU A 79 11.46 -6.08 -14.62
C GLU A 79 12.31 -4.98 -15.27
N TYR A 80 12.20 -3.73 -14.79
CA TYR A 80 13.06 -2.63 -15.21
C TYR A 80 14.53 -2.93 -14.97
N LYS A 81 14.86 -3.44 -13.78
CA LYS A 81 16.23 -3.84 -13.42
C LYS A 81 16.78 -4.94 -14.35
N SER A 82 15.97 -5.93 -14.66
CA SER A 82 16.34 -7.02 -15.56
C SER A 82 16.60 -6.49 -16.97
N ARG A 83 15.77 -5.57 -17.46
CA ARG A 83 15.96 -4.95 -18.78
C ARG A 83 17.21 -4.04 -18.82
N LEU A 84 17.47 -3.29 -17.75
CA LEU A 84 18.71 -2.50 -17.61
C LEU A 84 19.97 -3.39 -17.70
N LEU A 85 19.98 -4.52 -17.00
CA LEU A 85 21.09 -5.47 -17.07
C LEU A 85 21.28 -6.02 -18.49
N LYS A 86 20.17 -6.29 -19.21
CA LYS A 86 20.20 -6.78 -20.58
C LYS A 86 20.80 -5.72 -21.55
N ILE A 87 20.34 -4.48 -21.48
CA ILE A 87 20.90 -3.39 -22.30
C ILE A 87 22.38 -3.17 -22.02
N ARG A 88 22.80 -3.22 -20.76
CA ARG A 88 24.23 -3.10 -20.41
C ARG A 88 25.06 -4.27 -20.93
N ALA A 89 24.49 -5.47 -21.00
CA ALA A 89 25.16 -6.62 -21.63
C ALA A 89 25.26 -6.42 -23.15
N GLU A 90 24.20 -5.97 -23.84
CA GLU A 90 24.19 -5.64 -25.24
C GLU A 90 25.25 -4.57 -25.58
N GLN A 91 25.35 -3.50 -24.79
CA GLN A 91 26.39 -2.46 -24.93
C GLN A 91 27.80 -3.03 -24.80
N LYS A 92 28.02 -3.92 -23.82
CA LYS A 92 29.28 -4.60 -23.60
C LYS A 92 29.71 -5.43 -24.83
N ASP A 93 28.74 -6.12 -25.42
CA ASP A 93 28.98 -6.90 -26.63
C ASP A 93 29.26 -6.01 -27.86
N MET A 94 28.57 -4.87 -27.98
CA MET A 94 28.88 -3.87 -29.02
C MET A 94 30.30 -3.32 -28.86
N ILE A 95 30.78 -3.06 -27.66
CA ILE A 95 32.15 -2.62 -27.40
C ILE A 95 33.16 -3.71 -27.79
N LYS A 96 32.92 -4.96 -27.39
CA LYS A 96 33.79 -6.11 -27.76
C LYS A 96 33.85 -6.34 -29.26
N ALA A 97 32.69 -6.24 -29.93
CA ALA A 97 32.57 -6.37 -31.37
C ALA A 97 33.13 -5.13 -32.15
N LYS A 98 33.56 -4.07 -31.45
CA LYS A 98 34.02 -2.80 -32.02
C LYS A 98 32.98 -2.09 -32.89
N THR A 99 31.70 -2.30 -32.60
CA THR A 99 30.58 -1.67 -33.31
C THR A 99 30.02 -0.43 -32.59
N ALA A 100 30.53 -0.10 -31.39
CA ALA A 100 30.11 1.07 -30.61
C ALA A 100 30.64 2.39 -31.18
N VAL A 101 31.79 2.38 -31.85
CA VAL A 101 32.49 3.56 -32.42
C VAL A 101 32.92 3.24 -33.82
N SER A 102 32.69 4.15 -34.76
CA SER A 102 33.26 4.13 -36.11
C SER A 102 34.60 4.85 -36.14
N GLY A 103 35.39 4.67 -37.21
CA GLY A 103 36.65 5.38 -37.42
C GLY A 103 37.24 5.07 -38.80
N ALA A 104 38.20 5.86 -39.23
CA ALA A 104 38.89 5.67 -40.51
C ALA A 104 39.56 4.29 -40.56
N THR A 105 39.36 3.57 -41.67
CA THR A 105 40.00 2.29 -41.95
C THR A 105 41.39 2.46 -42.57
N GLU A 106 41.58 3.55 -43.32
CA GLU A 106 42.80 3.90 -43.98
C GLU A 106 43.38 5.20 -43.38
N TRP A 107 44.34 5.04 -42.48
CA TRP A 107 45.03 6.13 -41.82
C TRP A 107 46.51 5.79 -41.70
N SER A 108 47.37 6.69 -42.08
CA SER A 108 48.82 6.51 -41.96
C SER A 108 49.49 7.66 -41.20
N VAL A 109 50.50 7.34 -40.42
CA VAL A 109 51.28 8.29 -39.64
C VAL A 109 52.74 8.09 -40.03
N ASN A 110 53.41 9.17 -40.52
CA ASN A 110 54.81 9.13 -41.01
C ASN A 110 55.06 8.03 -42.03
N GLY A 111 54.09 7.78 -42.94
CA GLY A 111 54.20 6.74 -43.98
C GLY A 111 53.92 5.29 -43.44
N SER A 112 53.60 5.11 -42.16
CA SER A 112 53.31 3.81 -41.57
C SER A 112 51.82 3.64 -41.39
N ALA A 113 51.16 2.72 -42.10
CA ALA A 113 49.80 2.35 -41.98
C ALA A 113 49.53 1.62 -40.63
N ALA A 114 50.51 0.86 -40.13
CA ALA A 114 50.38 0.16 -38.84
C ALA A 114 50.28 1.13 -37.64
N GLN A 115 51.12 2.19 -37.66
CA GLN A 115 51.06 3.25 -36.64
C GLN A 115 49.76 4.04 -36.76
N GLY A 116 49.30 4.33 -37.97
CA GLY A 116 48.04 5.00 -38.25
C GLY A 116 46.83 4.23 -37.68
N LYS A 117 46.76 2.94 -37.99
CA LYS A 117 45.69 2.05 -37.47
C LYS A 117 45.68 1.95 -35.94
N LYS A 118 46.89 1.89 -35.34
CA LYS A 118 47.00 1.89 -33.86
C LYS A 118 46.49 3.22 -33.28
N MET A 119 46.88 4.35 -33.86
CA MET A 119 46.47 5.68 -33.41
C MET A 119 44.96 5.85 -33.47
N VAL A 120 44.29 5.46 -34.56
CA VAL A 120 42.83 5.47 -34.70
C VAL A 120 42.20 4.60 -33.62
N SER A 121 42.69 3.36 -33.42
CA SER A 121 42.13 2.43 -32.41
C SER A 121 42.27 2.97 -30.98
N ASP A 122 43.40 3.56 -30.63
CA ASP A 122 43.64 4.10 -29.29
C ASP A 122 42.81 5.37 -29.06
N THR A 123 42.63 6.22 -30.08
CA THR A 123 41.75 7.40 -30.04
C THR A 123 40.26 6.97 -29.93
N GLN A 124 39.82 5.94 -30.66
CA GLN A 124 38.49 5.37 -30.52
C GLN A 124 38.21 4.93 -29.08
N LYS A 125 39.13 4.20 -28.43
CA LYS A 125 39.03 3.78 -27.05
C LYS A 125 38.93 4.96 -26.08
N LEU A 126 39.77 5.99 -26.29
CA LEU A 126 39.77 7.18 -25.43
C LEU A 126 38.44 7.94 -25.53
N LEU A 127 37.98 8.20 -26.74
CA LEU A 127 36.72 8.94 -26.97
C LEU A 127 35.50 8.15 -26.51
N LEU A 128 35.46 6.82 -26.71
CA LEU A 128 34.39 5.97 -26.18
C LEU A 128 34.38 5.95 -24.66
N ARG A 129 35.56 5.91 -24.03
CA ARG A 129 35.68 5.98 -22.57
C ARG A 129 35.13 7.30 -22.02
N ALA A 130 35.47 8.41 -22.65
CA ALA A 130 34.96 9.73 -22.28
C ALA A 130 33.44 9.80 -22.42
N PHE A 131 32.89 9.31 -23.55
CA PHE A 131 31.43 9.23 -23.76
C PHE A 131 30.74 8.39 -22.70
N ASN A 132 31.26 7.20 -22.41
CA ASN A 132 30.66 6.32 -21.41
C ASN A 132 30.70 6.93 -20.00
N ALA A 133 31.80 7.57 -19.60
CA ALA A 133 31.90 8.22 -18.31
C ALA A 133 30.85 9.34 -18.14
N GLU A 134 30.63 10.13 -19.21
CA GLU A 134 29.59 11.16 -19.23
C GLU A 134 28.17 10.56 -19.16
N CYS A 135 27.91 9.50 -19.94
CA CYS A 135 26.63 8.81 -19.93
C CYS A 135 26.34 8.15 -18.55
N ASP A 136 27.34 7.50 -17.98
CA ASP A 136 27.18 6.80 -16.69
C ASP A 136 26.89 7.80 -15.57
N ASP A 137 27.59 8.96 -15.54
CA ASP A 137 27.31 10.05 -14.60
C ASP A 137 25.87 10.57 -14.74
N VAL A 138 25.42 10.81 -15.97
CA VAL A 138 24.06 11.29 -16.25
C VAL A 138 23.01 10.27 -15.83
N ILE A 139 23.23 9.00 -16.16
CA ILE A 139 22.26 7.90 -15.85
C ILE A 139 22.19 7.65 -14.36
N GLU A 140 23.30 7.74 -13.62
CA GLU A 140 23.32 7.56 -12.16
C GLU A 140 22.56 8.68 -11.44
N HIS A 141 22.62 9.91 -11.95
CA HIS A 141 22.01 11.09 -11.33
C HIS A 141 20.65 11.48 -11.92
N VAL A 142 20.06 10.65 -12.78
CA VAL A 142 18.74 10.93 -13.36
C VAL A 142 17.66 10.93 -12.30
N LYS A 143 16.81 11.98 -12.32
CA LYS A 143 15.68 12.18 -11.40
C LYS A 143 14.47 12.64 -12.19
N TYR A 144 13.30 12.62 -11.56
CA TYR A 144 12.03 13.05 -12.11
C TYR A 144 12.08 14.41 -12.84
N SER A 145 12.85 15.36 -12.31
CA SER A 145 12.89 16.74 -12.83
C SER A 145 13.94 17.00 -13.91
N ASN A 146 14.79 16.02 -14.25
CA ASN A 146 15.96 16.28 -15.11
C ASN A 146 16.13 15.36 -16.33
N ILE A 147 15.08 14.63 -16.73
CA ILE A 147 15.20 13.68 -17.86
C ILE A 147 15.59 14.36 -19.18
N GLU A 148 14.92 15.47 -19.55
CA GLU A 148 15.24 16.22 -20.76
C GLU A 148 16.63 16.86 -20.75
N PRO A 149 17.07 17.55 -19.68
CA PRO A 149 18.47 17.99 -19.55
C PRO A 149 19.47 16.84 -19.63
N SER A 150 19.15 15.67 -19.08
CA SER A 150 19.98 14.48 -19.12
C SER A 150 20.15 13.94 -20.54
N GLU A 151 19.08 13.84 -21.31
CA GLU A 151 19.13 13.44 -22.72
C GLU A 151 19.94 14.45 -23.57
N LYS A 152 19.72 15.76 -23.37
CA LYS A 152 20.48 16.81 -24.03
C LYS A 152 21.97 16.71 -23.72
N ARG A 153 22.36 16.39 -22.49
CA ARG A 153 23.76 16.24 -22.08
C ARG A 153 24.41 15.05 -22.77
N ILE A 154 23.77 13.90 -22.88
CA ILE A 154 24.27 12.74 -23.63
C ILE A 154 24.42 13.07 -25.11
N THR A 155 23.43 13.77 -25.71
CA THR A 155 23.47 14.20 -27.10
C THR A 155 24.63 15.14 -27.35
N SER A 156 24.81 16.14 -26.51
CA SER A 156 25.93 17.11 -26.60
C SER A 156 27.29 16.43 -26.47
N SER A 157 27.39 15.42 -25.58
CA SER A 157 28.63 14.63 -25.44
C SER A 157 28.95 13.84 -26.70
N ARG A 158 27.94 13.19 -27.33
CA ARG A 158 28.11 12.53 -28.64
C ARG A 158 28.61 13.48 -29.72
N ASP A 159 28.02 14.66 -29.81
CA ASP A 159 28.37 15.67 -30.81
C ASP A 159 29.76 16.24 -30.58
N ALA A 160 30.16 16.46 -29.32
CA ALA A 160 31.51 16.87 -28.97
C ALA A 160 32.55 15.82 -29.38
N ILE A 161 32.28 14.55 -29.14
CA ILE A 161 33.15 13.43 -29.53
C ILE A 161 33.27 13.35 -31.04
N SER A 162 32.18 13.51 -31.79
CA SER A 162 32.21 13.53 -33.26
C SER A 162 33.04 14.69 -33.78
N LYS A 163 32.99 15.86 -33.15
CA LYS A 163 33.86 17.02 -33.51
C LYS A 163 35.33 16.75 -33.22
N LEU A 164 35.66 16.19 -32.05
CA LEU A 164 37.03 15.86 -31.66
C LEU A 164 37.62 14.74 -32.53
N GLY A 165 36.80 13.79 -32.92
CA GLY A 165 37.18 12.64 -33.74
C GLY A 165 37.16 12.88 -35.24
N ASN A 166 36.75 14.07 -35.71
CA ASN A 166 36.47 14.36 -37.12
C ASN A 166 37.65 14.06 -38.04
N ILE A 167 38.88 14.42 -37.65
CA ILE A 167 40.08 14.21 -38.45
C ILE A 167 40.29 12.72 -38.80
N MET A 168 39.96 11.82 -37.86
CA MET A 168 40.06 10.36 -38.02
C MET A 168 38.73 9.70 -38.34
N SER A 169 37.70 10.48 -38.70
CA SER A 169 36.33 10.03 -38.94
C SER A 169 35.74 9.20 -37.77
N ILE A 170 36.16 9.51 -36.54
CA ILE A 170 35.70 8.80 -35.36
C ILE A 170 34.38 9.40 -34.87
N SER A 171 33.37 8.55 -34.71
CA SER A 171 32.06 8.94 -34.16
C SER A 171 31.41 7.79 -33.40
N ILE A 172 30.58 8.14 -32.44
CA ILE A 172 29.73 7.14 -31.74
C ILE A 172 28.65 6.66 -32.70
N THR A 173 28.52 5.34 -32.86
CA THR A 173 27.54 4.77 -33.79
C THR A 173 26.10 5.07 -33.33
N PRO A 174 25.16 5.27 -34.29
CA PRO A 174 23.76 5.53 -33.95
C PRO A 174 23.14 4.45 -33.09
N ALA A 175 23.50 3.18 -33.32
CA ALA A 175 23.01 2.05 -32.55
C ALA A 175 23.47 2.09 -31.07
N TYR A 176 24.75 2.42 -30.83
CA TYR A 176 25.28 2.53 -29.48
C TYR A 176 24.71 3.75 -28.74
N TYR A 177 24.61 4.90 -29.44
CA TYR A 177 23.94 6.08 -28.90
C TYR A 177 22.49 5.81 -28.48
N LYS A 178 21.72 5.17 -29.39
CA LYS A 178 20.33 4.78 -29.06
C LYS A 178 20.26 3.88 -27.82
N SER A 179 21.15 2.89 -27.71
CA SER A 179 21.22 2.02 -26.55
C SER A 179 21.50 2.78 -25.23
N LYS A 180 22.34 3.86 -25.28
CA LYS A 180 22.57 4.73 -24.12
C LYS A 180 21.36 5.59 -23.76
N ILE A 181 20.61 6.07 -24.74
CA ILE A 181 19.34 6.78 -24.51
C ILE A 181 18.30 5.84 -23.93
N ASP A 182 18.17 4.62 -24.46
CA ASP A 182 17.26 3.62 -23.93
C ASP A 182 17.63 3.24 -22.48
N GLU A 183 18.91 3.16 -22.14
CA GLU A 183 19.39 2.95 -20.77
C GLU A 183 18.99 4.11 -19.84
N LEU A 184 19.12 5.36 -20.30
CA LEU A 184 18.73 6.55 -19.55
C LEU A 184 17.25 6.53 -19.18
N TYR A 185 16.37 6.27 -20.16
CA TYR A 185 14.93 6.23 -19.93
C TYR A 185 14.52 5.05 -19.03
N LEU A 186 15.13 3.88 -19.22
CA LEU A 186 14.90 2.74 -18.32
C LEU A 186 15.35 3.01 -16.89
N ALA A 187 16.48 3.69 -16.69
CA ALA A 187 16.96 4.06 -15.37
C ALA A 187 16.02 5.07 -14.69
N PHE A 188 15.52 6.02 -15.46
CA PHE A 188 14.55 7.01 -15.02
C PHE A 188 13.23 6.34 -14.56
N GLU A 189 12.63 5.50 -15.41
CA GLU A 189 11.38 4.82 -15.12
C GLU A 189 11.54 3.79 -13.98
N TYR A 190 12.70 3.13 -13.89
CA TYR A 190 13.04 2.29 -12.73
C TYR A 190 13.02 3.06 -11.42
N GLN A 191 13.59 4.27 -11.39
CA GLN A 191 13.59 5.11 -10.18
C GLN A 191 12.17 5.54 -9.80
N GLN A 192 11.34 5.92 -10.78
CA GLN A 192 9.94 6.26 -10.54
C GLN A 192 9.15 5.07 -9.96
N LYS A 193 9.24 3.91 -10.61
CA LYS A 193 8.52 2.70 -10.16
C LYS A 193 8.95 2.27 -8.75
N LYS A 194 10.24 2.31 -8.48
CA LYS A 194 10.78 2.00 -7.15
C LYS A 194 10.30 2.97 -6.08
N GLN A 195 10.18 4.25 -6.41
CA GLN A 195 9.64 5.25 -5.48
C GLN A 195 8.16 5.00 -5.22
N GLN A 196 7.37 4.73 -6.26
CA GLN A 196 5.96 4.38 -6.15
C GLN A 196 5.76 3.15 -5.26
N GLU A 197 6.48 2.05 -5.53
CA GLU A 197 6.41 0.82 -4.71
C GLU A 197 6.74 1.10 -3.23
N LYS A 198 7.66 2.01 -2.96
CA LYS A 198 8.04 2.40 -1.60
C LYS A 198 6.93 3.18 -0.88
N GLU A 199 6.25 4.05 -1.62
CA GLU A 199 5.10 4.83 -1.12
C GLU A 199 3.92 3.90 -0.84
N ASP A 200 3.59 3.00 -1.77
CA ASP A 200 2.55 1.98 -1.61
C ASP A 200 2.80 1.08 -0.37
N GLN A 201 4.06 0.65 -0.19
CA GLN A 201 4.44 -0.13 0.99
C GLN A 201 4.31 0.67 2.29
N LYS A 202 4.64 1.96 2.26
CA LYS A 202 4.49 2.84 3.41
C LYS A 202 3.00 3.00 3.76
N GLU A 203 2.16 3.29 2.78
CA GLU A 203 0.72 3.41 2.98
C GLU A 203 0.07 2.12 3.48
N ALA A 204 0.49 0.97 2.92
CA ALA A 204 0.01 -0.33 3.38
C ALA A 204 0.38 -0.59 4.84
N ARG A 205 1.62 -0.27 5.25
CA ARG A 205 2.07 -0.39 6.65
C ARG A 205 1.31 0.56 7.58
N GLU A 206 1.05 1.78 7.15
CA GLU A 206 0.27 2.74 7.92
C GLU A 206 -1.17 2.26 8.10
N ARG A 207 -1.82 1.75 7.04
CA ARG A 207 -3.15 1.12 7.12
C ARG A 207 -3.19 -0.04 8.09
N MET A 208 -2.25 -0.97 8.00
CA MET A 208 -2.16 -2.12 8.93
C MET A 208 -1.98 -1.68 10.39
N ARG A 209 -1.18 -0.62 10.62
CA ARG A 209 -1.00 -0.06 11.97
C ARG A 209 -2.28 0.58 12.52
N GLU A 210 -3.01 1.29 11.67
CA GLU A 210 -4.30 1.90 12.06
C GLU A 210 -5.34 0.83 12.35
N GLU A 211 -5.44 -0.21 11.53
CA GLU A 211 -6.33 -1.35 11.74
C GLU A 211 -6.01 -2.10 13.04
N ALA A 212 -4.73 -2.36 13.31
CA ALA A 212 -4.30 -3.00 14.56
C ALA A 212 -4.60 -2.13 15.79
N LYS A 213 -4.46 -0.80 15.69
CA LYS A 213 -4.83 0.11 16.78
C LYS A 213 -6.33 0.10 17.02
N LEU A 214 -7.13 0.16 15.96
CA LEU A 214 -8.60 0.10 16.06
C LEU A 214 -9.07 -1.23 16.67
N ALA A 215 -8.51 -2.36 16.22
CA ALA A 215 -8.83 -3.67 16.78
C ALA A 215 -8.55 -3.74 18.29
N LYS A 216 -7.40 -3.23 18.72
CA LYS A 216 -7.03 -3.16 20.14
C LYS A 216 -7.95 -2.24 20.94
N GLU A 217 -8.39 -1.13 20.36
CA GLU A 217 -9.32 -0.19 20.98
C GLU A 217 -10.68 -0.83 21.17
N ILE A 218 -11.21 -1.53 20.16
CA ILE A 218 -12.43 -2.31 20.19
C ILE A 218 -12.38 -3.38 21.30
N GLU A 219 -11.30 -4.15 21.35
CA GLU A 219 -11.09 -5.18 22.37
C GLU A 219 -11.08 -4.58 23.79
N THR A 220 -10.39 -3.47 23.97
CA THR A 220 -10.32 -2.77 25.26
C THR A 220 -11.69 -2.26 25.70
N GLN A 221 -12.47 -1.69 24.78
CA GLN A 221 -13.84 -1.24 25.05
C GLN A 221 -14.76 -2.41 25.39
N ARG A 222 -14.66 -3.50 24.65
CA ARG A 222 -15.45 -4.72 24.91
C ARG A 222 -15.19 -5.26 26.31
N LEU A 223 -13.92 -5.38 26.70
CA LEU A 223 -13.54 -5.81 28.05
C LEU A 223 -14.03 -4.88 29.16
N LYS A 224 -14.11 -3.56 28.91
CA LYS A 224 -14.69 -2.61 29.85
C LYS A 224 -16.20 -2.84 30.02
N LEU A 225 -16.93 -2.94 28.91
CA LEU A 225 -18.36 -3.17 28.90
C LEU A 225 -18.72 -4.51 29.56
N GLU A 226 -17.96 -5.58 29.35
CA GLU A 226 -18.14 -6.87 30.01
C GLU A 226 -17.99 -6.76 31.54
N LYS A 227 -17.02 -6.02 32.03
CA LYS A 227 -16.84 -5.79 33.46
C LYS A 227 -17.98 -4.97 34.04
N GLU A 228 -18.43 -3.92 33.37
CA GLU A 228 -19.56 -3.11 33.77
C GLU A 228 -20.87 -3.92 33.80
N GLN A 229 -21.12 -4.71 32.75
CA GLN A 229 -22.26 -5.61 32.66
C GLN A 229 -22.28 -6.59 33.82
N THR A 230 -21.15 -7.23 34.12
CA THR A 230 -21.00 -8.16 35.23
C THR A 230 -21.28 -7.47 36.60
N HIS A 231 -20.79 -6.24 36.75
CA HIS A 231 -20.99 -5.44 37.94
C HIS A 231 -22.48 -5.14 38.16
N TYR A 232 -23.17 -4.64 37.13
CA TYR A 232 -24.60 -4.32 37.23
C TYR A 232 -25.49 -5.56 37.34
N GLN A 233 -25.16 -6.67 36.69
CA GLN A 233 -25.86 -7.96 36.87
C GLN A 233 -25.76 -8.47 38.32
N ASN A 234 -24.58 -8.35 38.92
CA ASN A 234 -24.41 -8.72 40.34
C ASN A 234 -25.15 -7.78 41.29
N ALA A 235 -25.20 -6.48 40.97
CA ALA A 235 -26.01 -5.52 41.72
C ALA A 235 -27.50 -5.81 41.61
N LEU A 236 -27.98 -6.15 40.40
CA LEU A 236 -29.37 -6.53 40.16
C LEU A 236 -29.78 -7.76 40.99
N LYS A 237 -28.93 -8.81 41.00
CA LYS A 237 -29.14 -10.00 41.81
C LYS A 237 -29.27 -9.67 43.29
N LYS A 238 -28.41 -8.80 43.83
CA LYS A 238 -28.46 -8.39 45.25
C LYS A 238 -29.75 -7.61 45.57
N ILE A 239 -30.14 -6.68 44.72
CA ILE A 239 -31.33 -5.86 44.87
C ILE A 239 -32.59 -6.73 44.78
N THR A 240 -32.62 -7.72 43.90
CA THR A 240 -33.76 -8.66 43.79
C THR A 240 -33.95 -9.45 45.07
N VAL A 241 -32.88 -9.94 45.70
CA VAL A 241 -32.93 -10.62 47.00
C VAL A 241 -33.40 -9.66 48.12
N GLN A 242 -32.94 -8.40 48.09
CA GLN A 242 -33.38 -7.40 49.07
C GLN A 242 -34.87 -7.06 48.92
N LEU A 243 -35.39 -7.05 47.69
CA LEU A 243 -36.80 -6.78 47.42
C LEU A 243 -37.71 -7.88 47.99
N GLU A 244 -37.26 -9.16 47.99
CA GLU A 244 -38.00 -10.28 48.58
C GLU A 244 -38.14 -10.19 50.09
N SER A 245 -37.20 -9.53 50.79
CA SER A 245 -37.13 -9.40 52.24
C SER A 245 -37.53 -8.01 52.78
N ALA A 246 -37.86 -7.05 51.90
CA ALA A 246 -38.14 -5.67 52.27
C ALA A 246 -39.55 -5.43 52.82
N SER A 247 -39.67 -4.45 53.73
CA SER A 247 -40.95 -3.94 54.22
C SER A 247 -41.67 -3.11 53.12
N GLU A 248 -43.00 -2.93 53.26
CA GLU A 248 -43.77 -2.19 52.25
C GLU A 248 -43.30 -0.73 52.05
N GLU A 249 -42.78 -0.10 53.07
CA GLU A 249 -42.26 1.27 53.03
C GLU A 249 -40.93 1.37 52.28
N GLU A 250 -40.10 0.32 52.30
CA GLU A 250 -38.79 0.29 51.65
C GLU A 250 -38.87 -0.21 50.20
N ARG A 251 -39.92 -0.91 49.83
CA ARG A 251 -40.09 -1.50 48.47
C ARG A 251 -40.01 -0.48 47.35
N ALA A 252 -40.72 0.64 47.49
CA ALA A 252 -40.70 1.70 46.44
C ALA A 252 -39.31 2.25 46.15
N ALA A 253 -38.47 2.43 47.19
CA ALA A 253 -37.11 2.91 47.03
C ALA A 253 -36.18 1.84 46.39
N ILE A 254 -36.42 0.57 46.67
CA ILE A 254 -35.66 -0.55 46.12
C ILE A 254 -36.07 -0.82 44.67
N GLU A 255 -37.35 -0.68 44.33
CA GLU A 255 -37.83 -0.78 42.93
C GLU A 255 -37.28 0.31 42.04
N GLU A 256 -37.19 1.55 42.54
CA GLU A 256 -36.58 2.65 41.79
C GLU A 256 -35.08 2.38 41.50
N LYS A 257 -34.33 1.86 42.49
CA LYS A 257 -32.94 1.46 42.28
C LYS A 257 -32.81 0.30 41.29
N LYS A 258 -33.73 -0.68 41.34
CA LYS A 258 -33.78 -1.79 40.39
C LYS A 258 -33.98 -1.28 38.97
N LYS A 259 -34.92 -0.37 38.77
CA LYS A 259 -35.19 0.26 37.47
C LYS A 259 -34.00 1.01 36.93
N GLN A 260 -33.30 1.78 37.77
CA GLN A 260 -32.06 2.48 37.35
C GLN A 260 -30.96 1.51 36.89
N ILE A 261 -30.80 0.36 37.53
CA ILE A 261 -29.84 -0.67 37.14
C ILE A 261 -30.26 -1.35 35.83
N GLU A 262 -31.53 -1.62 35.62
CA GLU A 262 -32.08 -2.17 34.38
C GLU A 262 -31.88 -1.20 33.21
N GLU A 263 -32.04 0.12 33.42
CA GLU A 263 -31.74 1.16 32.43
C GLU A 263 -30.25 1.19 32.10
N GLN A 264 -29.36 1.07 33.08
CA GLN A 264 -27.93 0.99 32.87
C GLN A 264 -27.53 -0.26 32.07
N LEU A 265 -28.10 -1.43 32.39
CA LEU A 265 -27.87 -2.66 31.62
C LEU A 265 -28.34 -2.54 30.17
N SER A 266 -29.50 -1.92 29.94
CA SER A 266 -29.98 -1.66 28.57
C SER A 266 -29.04 -0.73 27.80
N SER A 267 -28.48 0.29 28.44
CA SER A 267 -27.49 1.19 27.86
C SER A 267 -26.20 0.45 27.51
N ILE A 268 -25.73 -0.45 28.35
CA ILE A 268 -24.57 -1.30 28.11
C ILE A 268 -24.80 -2.24 26.90
N ASP A 269 -25.99 -2.85 26.81
CA ASP A 269 -26.34 -3.70 25.68
C ASP A 269 -26.38 -2.93 24.37
N GLN A 270 -26.81 -1.66 24.37
CA GLN A 270 -26.73 -0.80 23.22
C GLN A 270 -25.27 -0.47 22.86
N ALA A 271 -24.44 -0.17 23.86
CA ALA A 271 -23.01 0.07 23.67
C ALA A 271 -22.28 -1.15 23.09
N PHE A 272 -22.65 -2.38 23.47
CA PHE A 272 -22.13 -3.60 22.84
C PHE A 272 -22.49 -3.69 21.36
N LYS A 273 -23.74 -3.40 21.00
CA LYS A 273 -24.18 -3.39 19.59
C LYS A 273 -23.39 -2.37 18.76
N ASP A 274 -23.12 -1.21 19.33
CA ASP A 274 -22.34 -0.17 18.67
C ASP A 274 -20.87 -0.60 18.47
N VAL A 275 -20.26 -1.26 19.47
CA VAL A 275 -18.91 -1.83 19.35
C VAL A 275 -18.86 -2.95 18.32
N ASP A 276 -19.84 -3.86 18.32
CA ASP A 276 -19.92 -4.95 17.34
C ASP A 276 -20.17 -4.44 15.92
N TYR A 277 -21.03 -3.43 15.76
CA TYR A 277 -21.21 -2.75 14.48
C TYR A 277 -19.90 -2.15 13.96
N ARG A 278 -19.12 -1.53 14.82
CA ARG A 278 -17.79 -0.97 14.46
C ARG A 278 -16.78 -2.07 14.13
N ALA A 279 -16.81 -3.18 14.85
CA ALA A 279 -15.96 -4.34 14.56
C ALA A 279 -16.25 -4.92 13.16
N ALA A 280 -17.53 -5.01 12.80
CA ALA A 280 -17.97 -5.47 11.49
C ALA A 280 -17.68 -4.46 10.36
N ASN A 281 -17.69 -3.15 10.66
CA ASN A 281 -17.55 -2.06 9.71
C ASN A 281 -16.24 -1.27 9.93
N GLN A 282 -15.08 -1.93 9.88
CA GLN A 282 -13.77 -1.33 10.15
C GLN A 282 -13.41 -0.16 9.20
N LYS A 283 -14.04 -0.08 8.03
CA LYS A 283 -13.87 1.03 7.07
C LYS A 283 -14.71 2.26 7.41
N ALA A 284 -15.74 2.13 8.24
CA ALA A 284 -16.55 3.26 8.68
C ALA A 284 -15.72 4.16 9.62
N GLY A 285 -15.92 5.47 9.53
CA GLY A 285 -15.21 6.46 10.32
C GLY A 285 -16.02 7.74 10.50
N TYR A 286 -15.50 8.65 11.28
CA TYR A 286 -16.06 9.99 11.45
C TYR A 286 -15.31 10.98 10.57
N VAL A 287 -16.04 11.78 9.82
CA VAL A 287 -15.49 12.96 9.14
C VAL A 287 -15.56 14.13 10.12
N TYR A 288 -14.45 14.82 10.31
CA TYR A 288 -14.39 15.99 11.17
C TYR A 288 -13.95 17.22 10.36
N ILE A 289 -14.47 18.37 10.74
CA ILE A 289 -14.12 19.67 10.20
C ILE A 289 -13.60 20.53 11.36
N ILE A 290 -12.38 21.02 11.26
CA ILE A 290 -11.75 21.86 12.25
C ILE A 290 -11.55 23.25 11.65
N SER A 291 -11.98 24.28 12.38
CA SER A 291 -11.69 25.68 12.12
C SER A 291 -10.84 26.23 13.26
N ASN A 292 -9.75 26.89 12.92
CA ASN A 292 -8.92 27.62 13.89
C ASN A 292 -8.37 28.87 13.19
N ILE A 293 -8.99 30.01 13.48
CA ILE A 293 -8.64 31.29 12.86
C ILE A 293 -7.18 31.66 13.09
N GLY A 294 -6.64 31.36 14.28
CA GLY A 294 -5.24 31.67 14.63
C GLY A 294 -4.21 30.80 13.91
N ALA A 295 -4.55 29.54 13.60
CA ALA A 295 -3.62 28.60 12.96
C ALA A 295 -3.81 28.50 11.45
N PHE A 296 -5.04 28.66 10.94
CA PHE A 296 -5.36 28.43 9.52
C PHE A 296 -5.78 29.72 8.78
N GLY A 297 -6.13 30.78 9.50
CA GLY A 297 -6.71 32.00 8.94
C GLY A 297 -8.24 31.97 8.85
N GLU A 298 -8.83 33.09 8.42
CA GLU A 298 -10.26 33.22 8.27
C GLU A 298 -10.76 32.36 7.07
N ASN A 299 -11.89 31.69 7.27
CA ASN A 299 -12.55 30.82 6.25
C ASN A 299 -11.72 29.63 5.76
N VAL A 300 -10.68 29.21 6.51
CA VAL A 300 -9.92 28.01 6.21
C VAL A 300 -10.31 26.91 7.18
N PHE A 301 -10.65 25.74 6.61
CA PHE A 301 -11.13 24.57 7.35
C PHE A 301 -10.23 23.36 7.05
N LYS A 302 -9.86 22.62 8.10
CA LYS A 302 -9.23 21.31 7.94
C LYS A 302 -10.31 20.24 7.96
N ILE A 303 -10.45 19.49 6.88
CA ILE A 303 -11.34 18.34 6.79
C ILE A 303 -10.48 17.08 6.94
N GLY A 304 -10.88 16.19 7.84
CA GLY A 304 -10.20 14.93 8.03
C GLY A 304 -11.18 13.81 8.39
N MET A 305 -10.69 12.59 8.34
CA MET A 305 -11.44 11.39 8.71
C MET A 305 -10.67 10.64 9.80
N THR A 306 -11.39 10.15 10.80
CA THR A 306 -10.83 9.25 11.83
C THR A 306 -11.66 7.98 11.92
N ARG A 307 -10.99 6.85 12.09
CA ARG A 307 -11.62 5.55 12.34
C ARG A 307 -11.69 5.20 13.82
N ARG A 308 -11.17 6.05 14.70
CA ARG A 308 -11.19 5.84 16.15
C ARG A 308 -12.61 5.88 16.69
N LEU A 309 -12.85 5.16 17.80
CA LEU A 309 -14.14 5.13 18.49
C LEU A 309 -14.49 6.50 19.09
N ASP A 310 -13.49 7.21 19.62
CA ASP A 310 -13.65 8.58 20.12
C ASP A 310 -12.90 9.57 19.22
N PRO A 311 -13.62 10.32 18.37
CA PRO A 311 -12.99 11.33 17.50
C PRO A 311 -12.46 12.56 18.23
N VAL A 312 -12.96 12.86 19.44
CA VAL A 312 -12.59 14.08 20.20
C VAL A 312 -11.21 13.95 20.84
N SER A 313 -10.84 12.76 21.30
CA SER A 313 -9.54 12.51 21.92
C SER A 313 -8.34 12.75 20.99
N TYR A 314 -8.57 12.74 19.67
CA TYR A 314 -7.53 12.96 18.65
C TYR A 314 -7.26 14.45 18.38
N THR A 315 -8.28 15.30 18.52
CA THR A 315 -8.16 16.73 18.15
C THR A 315 -7.26 17.52 19.11
N HIS A 316 -7.11 17.05 20.36
CA HIS A 316 -6.22 17.67 21.35
C HIS A 316 -4.73 17.31 21.20
N LEU A 317 -4.40 16.21 20.50
CA LEU A 317 -3.02 15.69 20.39
C LEU A 317 -2.28 16.12 19.11
N THR A 318 -2.94 16.76 18.16
CA THR A 318 -2.37 17.06 16.82
C THR A 318 -2.35 18.54 16.46
N LEU A 319 -2.68 19.44 17.38
CA LEU A 319 -2.40 20.86 17.17
C LEU A 319 -0.88 21.04 17.30
N PRO A 320 -0.17 21.54 16.28
CA PRO A 320 1.22 21.90 16.45
C PRO A 320 1.25 23.00 17.51
N THR A 321 1.89 22.73 18.64
CA THR A 321 2.33 23.76 19.56
C THR A 321 3.40 24.56 18.81
N THR A 322 3.05 25.78 18.43
CA THR A 322 3.99 26.79 17.94
C THR A 322 5.07 27.07 18.96
#